data_d7120ce3db77516d2360adaa0d11694b
#
_entry.id   d7120ce3db77516d2360adaa0d11694b
#
_cell.length_a   1.000
_cell.length_b   1.000
_cell.length_c   1.000
_cell.angle_alpha   90.00
_cell.angle_beta   90.00
_cell.angle_gamma   90.00
#
_symmetry.space_group_name_H-M   'P 1'
#
loop_
_entity.id
_entity.type
_entity.pdbx_description
1 polymer ?
#
loop_
_entity_poly.entity_id
_entity_poly.type
_entity_poly.pdbx_seq_one_letter_code
_entity_poly.pdbx_strand_id
1 'polypeptide(L)'
;MPADHPAPVRGPRRTRRGHRPRHRYATAAVAAALATLLAVALGACGYGSRAETGGVAKVQPRGERTGGLDEVRLGYFANVTHATALVGDREGFFQKELGGTKVTAQVFGAGPSAVEALNAGSVDIAWLGPSPAVNGYTKAGGRNLRIISGSASGGVSLVAHPDRVSGPDDLRGKRIATPQLGNTQDVALLHHLAEKGLRVDPDSGEGEATVLRIDNKETPAFFRRGDIDAAWVPEPTASQLTAQGGRVLLDERDLWEDGRHVITTMVVSQRFLARHPEAVEAVLRGSVKANAWIGSHPEEARASLNTALERQGGKALPPEVLDPAFENIEVLDDPLAATLARQAEHAERAGLLEKPDLRGIYDLRLLNKVLAERGARKVSAAGLDTG
;
A
#
# COMPACT_ATOMS: atom_id res chain seq x y z
N MET A 1 -59.72 -4.21 -47.58
CA MET A 1 -59.46 -2.95 -48.32
C MET A 1 -58.06 -2.54 -47.96
N PRO A 2 -57.16 -2.42 -48.95
CA PRO A 2 -55.73 -2.19 -48.73
C PRO A 2 -55.42 -0.70 -48.70
N ALA A 3 -54.40 -0.31 -47.93
CA ALA A 3 -53.86 1.04 -47.93
C ALA A 3 -52.40 1.04 -48.35
N ASP A 4 -52.13 1.93 -49.26
CA ASP A 4 -50.96 2.14 -50.08
C ASP A 4 -49.62 2.39 -49.37
N HIS A 5 -48.54 1.82 -49.96
CA HIS A 5 -47.15 2.24 -49.80
C HIS A 5 -46.74 3.21 -50.92
N PRO A 6 -46.05 4.29 -50.64
CA PRO A 6 -45.32 5.01 -51.71
C PRO A 6 -43.83 4.58 -51.79
N ALA A 7 -43.36 4.51 -53.04
CA ALA A 7 -42.04 4.05 -53.50
C ALA A 7 -40.91 5.11 -53.30
N PRO A 8 -39.63 4.69 -53.36
CA PRO A 8 -38.50 5.59 -53.09
C PRO A 8 -38.09 6.41 -54.33
N VAL A 9 -37.73 7.68 -54.08
CA VAL A 9 -37.23 8.64 -55.03
C VAL A 9 -35.73 8.39 -55.30
N ARG A 10 -35.38 8.22 -56.60
CA ARG A 10 -34.00 8.15 -57.11
C ARG A 10 -33.43 9.57 -57.30
N GLY A 11 -32.28 9.88 -56.69
CA GLY A 11 -31.50 11.06 -56.94
C GLY A 11 -30.30 10.77 -57.90
N PRO A 12 -29.73 11.78 -58.60
CA PRO A 12 -28.96 11.60 -59.83
C PRO A 12 -27.49 11.21 -59.61
N ARG A 13 -26.99 10.45 -60.60
CA ARG A 13 -25.59 10.04 -60.76
C ARG A 13 -24.70 11.26 -61.04
N ARG A 14 -23.62 11.46 -60.26
CA ARG A 14 -22.51 12.37 -60.57
C ARG A 14 -21.31 11.57 -61.07
N THR A 15 -20.84 12.00 -62.20
CA THR A 15 -19.71 11.53 -63.01
C THR A 15 -18.34 11.68 -62.31
N ARG A 16 -17.52 10.62 -62.36
CA ARG A 16 -16.09 10.66 -62.00
C ARG A 16 -15.32 11.55 -62.99
N ARG A 17 -14.63 12.57 -62.46
CA ARG A 17 -13.48 13.20 -63.12
C ARG A 17 -12.22 12.80 -62.34
N GLY A 18 -11.27 12.18 -63.07
CA GLY A 18 -9.99 11.78 -62.54
C GLY A 18 -9.07 12.99 -62.27
N HIS A 19 -8.36 12.93 -61.17
CA HIS A 19 -7.23 13.81 -60.91
C HIS A 19 -5.98 12.93 -60.68
N ARG A 20 -4.97 13.21 -61.52
CA ARG A 20 -3.62 12.63 -61.51
C ARG A 20 -2.83 13.16 -60.29
N PRO A 21 -1.86 12.38 -59.76
CA PRO A 21 -1.17 12.71 -58.53
C PRO A 21 -0.03 13.70 -58.75
N ARG A 22 0.01 14.77 -57.97
CA ARG A 22 1.14 15.72 -57.82
C ARG A 22 1.61 15.71 -56.35
N HIS A 23 2.22 14.62 -55.89
CA HIS A 23 2.89 14.58 -54.57
C HIS A 23 4.14 13.72 -54.62
N ARG A 24 5.16 14.13 -55.36
CA ARG A 24 6.49 13.47 -55.32
C ARG A 24 7.66 14.39 -54.96
N TYR A 25 7.43 15.65 -54.61
CA TYR A 25 8.51 16.59 -54.26
C TYR A 25 8.44 17.19 -52.87
N ALA A 26 7.42 16.88 -52.08
CA ALA A 26 7.29 17.41 -50.71
C ALA A 26 8.01 16.57 -49.62
N THR A 27 8.34 15.31 -49.90
CA THR A 27 8.98 14.42 -48.93
C THR A 27 10.52 14.51 -48.88
N ALA A 28 11.15 15.07 -49.90
CA ALA A 28 12.62 15.24 -49.92
C ALA A 28 13.10 16.47 -49.14
N ALA A 29 12.26 17.49 -48.98
CA ALA A 29 12.63 18.74 -48.29
C ALA A 29 12.55 18.61 -46.76
N VAL A 30 11.69 17.72 -46.21
CA VAL A 30 11.55 17.51 -44.77
C VAL A 30 12.68 16.63 -44.20
N ALA A 31 13.20 15.68 -45.00
CA ALA A 31 14.32 14.83 -44.57
C ALA A 31 15.67 15.60 -44.48
N ALA A 32 15.86 16.64 -45.31
CA ALA A 32 17.07 17.46 -45.24
C ALA A 32 17.08 18.47 -44.09
N ALA A 33 15.91 18.92 -43.62
CA ALA A 33 15.79 19.84 -42.48
C ALA A 33 15.99 19.14 -41.12
N LEU A 34 15.65 17.85 -40.99
CA LEU A 34 15.88 17.08 -39.77
C LEU A 34 17.35 16.64 -39.61
N ALA A 35 18.09 16.46 -40.67
CA ALA A 35 19.51 16.09 -40.59
C ALA A 35 20.42 17.28 -40.20
N THR A 36 20.02 18.50 -40.45
CA THR A 36 20.77 19.71 -40.06
C THR A 36 20.52 20.11 -38.61
N LEU A 37 19.38 19.76 -38.01
CA LEU A 37 19.08 20.00 -36.58
C LEU A 37 19.81 19.05 -35.66
N LEU A 38 20.17 17.83 -36.12
CA LEU A 38 20.91 16.87 -35.31
C LEU A 38 22.42 17.16 -35.25
N ALA A 39 22.98 17.92 -36.24
CA ALA A 39 24.40 18.25 -36.30
C ALA A 39 24.80 19.45 -35.41
N VAL A 40 23.84 20.27 -34.98
CA VAL A 40 24.09 21.45 -34.12
C VAL A 40 24.06 21.08 -32.61
N ALA A 41 23.49 19.93 -32.24
CA ALA A 41 23.42 19.49 -30.82
C ALA A 41 24.68 18.80 -30.30
N LEU A 42 25.68 18.54 -31.16
CA LEU A 42 26.94 17.83 -30.76
C LEU A 42 28.16 18.74 -30.60
N GLY A 43 27.99 20.07 -30.75
CA GLY A 43 29.10 21.04 -30.74
C GLY A 43 29.20 21.95 -29.52
N ALA A 44 28.41 21.73 -28.46
CA ALA A 44 28.38 22.60 -27.25
C ALA A 44 28.94 21.91 -25.98
N CYS A 45 30.12 21.34 -26.06
CA CYS A 45 30.91 20.96 -24.89
C CYS A 45 32.26 21.66 -24.96
N GLY A 46 32.37 22.83 -24.32
CA GLY A 46 33.64 23.49 -24.18
C GLY A 46 33.54 24.99 -23.86
N TYR A 47 33.05 25.32 -22.65
CA TYR A 47 33.39 26.61 -22.03
C TYR A 47 33.62 26.35 -20.54
N GLY A 48 34.90 26.41 -20.17
CA GLY A 48 35.36 26.25 -18.78
C GLY A 48 34.90 27.42 -17.93
N SER A 49 34.12 27.12 -16.92
CA SER A 49 33.90 28.02 -15.78
C SER A 49 34.99 27.77 -14.74
N ARG A 50 35.67 28.86 -14.36
CA ARG A 50 36.62 28.88 -13.26
C ARG A 50 35.96 28.28 -11.98
N ALA A 51 36.62 27.30 -11.38
CA ALA A 51 36.26 26.78 -10.08
C ALA A 51 36.45 27.87 -9.03
N GLU A 52 35.37 28.38 -8.47
CA GLU A 52 35.42 29.01 -7.15
C GLU A 52 35.72 27.93 -6.12
N THR A 53 36.75 28.18 -5.33
CA THR A 53 37.15 27.34 -4.19
C THR A 53 36.12 27.49 -3.06
N GLY A 54 34.92 26.91 -3.26
CA GLY A 54 33.96 26.63 -2.19
C GLY A 54 34.38 25.36 -1.48
N GLY A 55 34.45 25.42 -0.14
CA GLY A 55 34.98 24.39 0.71
C GLY A 55 34.44 22.99 0.38
N VAL A 56 35.37 22.05 0.22
CA VAL A 56 35.08 20.62 0.06
C VAL A 56 34.31 20.18 1.30
N ALA A 57 32.99 20.00 1.17
CA ALA A 57 32.20 19.29 2.16
C ALA A 57 32.90 17.92 2.36
N LYS A 58 33.40 17.67 3.58
CA LYS A 58 33.96 16.36 3.94
C LYS A 58 32.91 15.30 3.64
N VAL A 59 33.04 14.59 2.54
CA VAL A 59 32.29 13.37 2.28
C VAL A 59 32.67 12.41 3.40
N GLN A 60 31.76 12.20 4.34
CA GLN A 60 31.94 11.15 5.33
C GLN A 60 32.12 9.83 4.56
N PRO A 61 33.11 8.99 4.92
CA PRO A 61 33.26 7.70 4.26
C PRO A 61 31.95 6.93 4.42
N ARG A 62 31.30 6.58 3.29
CA ARG A 62 30.20 5.64 3.30
C ARG A 62 30.71 4.35 3.90
N GLY A 63 30.03 3.85 4.93
CA GLY A 63 30.32 2.53 5.53
C GLY A 63 30.31 1.44 4.46
N GLU A 64 30.83 0.26 4.78
CA GLU A 64 30.80 -0.90 3.89
C GLU A 64 29.35 -1.20 3.51
N ARG A 65 29.15 -1.63 2.25
CA ARG A 65 27.83 -2.03 1.74
C ARG A 65 27.45 -3.37 2.35
N THR A 66 26.24 -3.48 2.84
CA THR A 66 25.70 -4.73 3.39
C THR A 66 25.60 -5.78 2.27
N GLY A 67 26.33 -6.88 2.40
CA GLY A 67 26.34 -7.97 1.41
C GLY A 67 26.80 -7.58 0.00
N GLY A 68 27.55 -6.47 -0.16
CA GLY A 68 27.96 -5.95 -1.47
C GLY A 68 26.82 -5.38 -2.33
N LEU A 69 25.62 -5.22 -1.76
CA LEU A 69 24.41 -4.72 -2.45
C LEU A 69 24.47 -3.21 -2.61
N ASP A 70 24.07 -2.69 -3.78
CA ASP A 70 24.06 -1.26 -4.06
C ASP A 70 22.85 -0.56 -3.45
N GLU A 71 21.68 -1.21 -3.46
CA GLU A 71 20.39 -0.61 -3.08
C GLU A 71 19.44 -1.66 -2.49
N VAL A 72 18.68 -1.25 -1.46
CA VAL A 72 17.48 -1.95 -0.95
C VAL A 72 16.27 -1.08 -1.21
N ARG A 73 15.24 -1.66 -1.82
CA ARG A 73 14.00 -0.96 -2.20
C ARG A 73 12.88 -1.36 -1.27
N LEU A 74 12.39 -0.39 -0.52
CA LEU A 74 11.32 -0.56 0.46
C LEU A 74 9.97 -0.14 -0.13
N GLY A 75 8.87 -0.77 0.32
CA GLY A 75 7.52 -0.39 -0.02
C GLY A 75 6.67 -0.22 1.24
N TYR A 76 5.87 0.87 1.32
CA TYR A 76 4.95 1.09 2.44
C TYR A 76 3.80 2.03 2.05
N PHE A 77 2.86 2.30 2.95
CA PHE A 77 1.75 3.22 2.71
C PHE A 77 1.90 4.48 3.55
N ALA A 78 1.38 5.60 3.03
CA ALA A 78 1.32 6.85 3.76
C ALA A 78 0.11 6.88 4.72
N ASN A 79 0.11 5.99 5.70
CA ASN A 79 -0.89 5.97 6.77
C ASN A 79 -0.27 5.60 8.13
N VAL A 80 -1.01 5.84 9.21
CA VAL A 80 -0.50 5.72 10.58
C VAL A 80 -0.19 4.27 10.95
N THR A 81 -0.93 3.29 10.41
CA THR A 81 -0.65 1.86 10.63
C THR A 81 0.69 1.40 10.05
N HIS A 82 1.37 2.25 9.26
CA HIS A 82 2.72 2.03 8.74
C HIS A 82 3.79 2.86 9.49
N ALA A 83 3.51 3.28 10.71
CA ALA A 83 4.41 4.13 11.53
C ALA A 83 5.84 3.60 11.61
N THR A 84 6.02 2.28 11.80
CA THR A 84 7.34 1.63 11.82
C THR A 84 8.16 1.95 10.57
N ALA A 85 7.56 1.80 9.39
CA ALA A 85 8.24 2.03 8.11
C ALA A 85 8.51 3.52 7.88
N LEU A 86 7.51 4.38 8.11
CA LEU A 86 7.59 5.83 7.88
C LEU A 86 8.61 6.50 8.81
N VAL A 87 8.56 6.18 10.10
CA VAL A 87 9.51 6.68 11.10
C VAL A 87 10.89 6.06 10.87
N GLY A 88 10.95 4.75 10.59
CA GLY A 88 12.20 4.04 10.34
C GLY A 88 12.98 4.58 9.16
N ASP A 89 12.30 4.92 8.07
CA ASP A 89 12.89 5.56 6.90
C ASP A 89 13.30 7.00 7.18
N ARG A 90 12.38 7.79 7.76
CA ARG A 90 12.62 9.20 8.04
C ARG A 90 13.78 9.45 9.02
N GLU A 91 13.83 8.71 10.13
CA GLU A 91 14.88 8.83 11.15
C GLU A 91 16.16 8.07 10.77
N GLY A 92 16.16 7.43 9.59
CA GLY A 92 17.34 6.79 9.02
C GLY A 92 17.72 5.47 9.71
N PHE A 93 16.80 4.83 10.43
CA PHE A 93 17.10 3.55 11.11
C PHE A 93 17.50 2.47 10.10
N PHE A 94 16.84 2.39 8.95
CA PHE A 94 17.18 1.42 7.89
C PHE A 94 18.53 1.75 7.25
N GLN A 95 18.73 3.03 6.87
CA GLN A 95 19.98 3.46 6.22
C GLN A 95 21.18 3.26 7.13
N LYS A 96 21.02 3.46 8.45
CA LYS A 96 22.09 3.27 9.44
C LYS A 96 22.52 1.81 9.54
N GLU A 97 21.57 0.87 9.52
CA GLU A 97 21.86 -0.57 9.59
C GLU A 97 22.43 -1.10 8.26
N LEU A 98 22.01 -0.55 7.13
CA LEU A 98 22.46 -0.93 5.79
C LEU A 98 23.80 -0.28 5.39
N GLY A 99 24.31 0.66 6.19
CA GLY A 99 25.61 1.29 5.96
C GLY A 99 25.70 1.98 4.60
N GLY A 100 26.60 1.51 3.74
CA GLY A 100 26.84 2.05 2.40
C GLY A 100 25.81 1.64 1.34
N THR A 101 24.98 0.64 1.62
CA THR A 101 23.86 0.23 0.75
C THR A 101 22.77 1.30 0.78
N LYS A 102 22.37 1.80 -0.39
CA LYS A 102 21.36 2.84 -0.51
C LYS A 102 19.97 2.30 -0.13
N VAL A 103 19.19 3.07 0.60
CA VAL A 103 17.77 2.80 0.84
C VAL A 103 16.95 3.69 -0.06
N THR A 104 15.98 3.11 -0.78
CA THR A 104 14.94 3.83 -1.50
C THR A 104 13.57 3.33 -1.09
N ALA A 105 12.56 4.19 -1.17
CA ALA A 105 11.22 3.84 -0.77
C ALA A 105 10.20 4.22 -1.86
N GLN A 106 9.20 3.35 -2.04
CA GLN A 106 8.02 3.59 -2.86
C GLN A 106 6.77 3.54 -2.01
N VAL A 107 5.88 4.52 -2.18
CA VAL A 107 4.61 4.61 -1.46
C VAL A 107 3.48 4.04 -2.32
N PHE A 108 2.64 3.22 -1.69
CA PHE A 108 1.49 2.57 -2.30
C PHE A 108 0.19 3.05 -1.65
N GLY A 109 -0.92 2.98 -2.39
CA GLY A 109 -2.26 3.28 -1.88
C GLY A 109 -2.85 2.12 -1.09
N ALA A 110 -2.54 0.87 -1.47
CA ALA A 110 -3.06 -0.34 -0.82
C ALA A 110 -2.20 -1.59 -1.10
N GLY A 111 -2.51 -2.69 -0.40
CA GLY A 111 -1.72 -3.92 -0.40
C GLY A 111 -1.57 -4.66 -1.72
N PRO A 112 -2.63 -4.86 -2.51
CA PRO A 112 -2.52 -5.57 -3.78
C PRO A 112 -1.45 -4.97 -4.71
N SER A 113 -1.40 -3.65 -4.86
CA SER A 113 -0.37 -2.98 -5.68
C SER A 113 1.05 -3.13 -5.14
N ALA A 114 1.22 -3.18 -3.81
CA ALA A 114 2.51 -3.45 -3.19
C ALA A 114 2.98 -4.90 -3.44
N VAL A 115 2.07 -5.88 -3.42
CA VAL A 115 2.37 -7.27 -3.77
C VAL A 115 2.77 -7.41 -5.24
N GLU A 116 2.10 -6.69 -6.15
CA GLU A 116 2.48 -6.65 -7.57
C GLU A 116 3.89 -6.09 -7.76
N ALA A 117 4.23 -4.98 -7.07
CA ALA A 117 5.56 -4.38 -7.10
C ALA A 117 6.64 -5.33 -6.55
N LEU A 118 6.34 -6.08 -5.47
CA LEU A 118 7.21 -7.10 -4.91
C LEU A 118 7.45 -8.25 -5.91
N ASN A 119 6.39 -8.73 -6.56
CA ASN A 119 6.46 -9.78 -7.58
C ASN A 119 7.26 -9.34 -8.81
N ALA A 120 7.08 -8.09 -9.25
CA ALA A 120 7.83 -7.49 -10.35
C ALA A 120 9.30 -7.21 -9.99
N GLY A 121 9.65 -7.24 -8.70
CA GLY A 121 10.97 -6.89 -8.20
C GLY A 121 11.24 -5.37 -8.21
N SER A 122 10.18 -4.55 -8.21
CA SER A 122 10.31 -3.09 -8.06
C SER A 122 10.57 -2.69 -6.61
N VAL A 123 10.15 -3.51 -5.65
CA VAL A 123 10.52 -3.45 -4.24
C VAL A 123 11.03 -4.81 -3.77
N ASP A 124 11.88 -4.80 -2.75
CA ASP A 124 12.51 -5.99 -2.19
C ASP A 124 11.83 -6.42 -0.89
N ILE A 125 11.48 -5.44 -0.06
CA ILE A 125 10.81 -5.57 1.23
C ILE A 125 9.64 -4.59 1.26
N ALA A 126 8.47 -5.01 1.76
CA ALA A 126 7.31 -4.12 1.87
C ALA A 126 6.59 -4.30 3.20
N TRP A 127 5.97 -3.22 3.68
CA TRP A 127 4.97 -3.25 4.73
C TRP A 127 3.59 -3.24 4.08
N LEU A 128 2.75 -4.19 4.43
CA LEU A 128 1.40 -4.30 3.89
C LEU A 128 0.48 -5.10 4.81
N GLY A 129 -0.80 -5.06 4.54
CA GLY A 129 -1.79 -5.78 5.34
C GLY A 129 -1.73 -7.30 5.17
N PRO A 130 -2.24 -8.06 6.16
CA PRO A 130 -2.23 -9.52 6.13
C PRO A 130 -3.02 -10.13 4.97
N SER A 131 -4.20 -9.60 4.64
CA SER A 131 -5.01 -10.17 3.54
C SER A 131 -4.34 -10.08 2.17
N PRO A 132 -3.73 -8.95 1.76
CA PRO A 132 -2.89 -8.91 0.56
C PRO A 132 -1.69 -9.86 0.60
N ALA A 133 -1.03 -10.02 1.76
CA ALA A 133 0.08 -10.97 1.90
C ALA A 133 -0.39 -12.41 1.68
N VAL A 134 -1.48 -12.82 2.32
CA VAL A 134 -2.11 -14.14 2.18
C VAL A 134 -2.52 -14.39 0.74
N ASN A 135 -3.27 -13.46 0.12
CA ASN A 135 -3.75 -13.59 -1.25
C ASN A 135 -2.58 -13.70 -2.25
N GLY A 136 -1.57 -12.82 -2.11
CA GLY A 136 -0.37 -12.86 -2.94
C GLY A 136 0.40 -14.17 -2.79
N TYR A 137 0.58 -14.64 -1.55
CA TYR A 137 1.24 -15.90 -1.25
C TYR A 137 0.51 -17.09 -1.87
N THR A 138 -0.80 -17.19 -1.66
CA THR A 138 -1.65 -18.29 -2.14
C THR A 138 -1.69 -18.33 -3.67
N LYS A 139 -1.93 -17.19 -4.33
CA LYS A 139 -1.96 -17.11 -5.81
C LYS A 139 -0.61 -17.48 -6.45
N ALA A 140 0.50 -17.25 -5.77
CA ALA A 140 1.83 -17.62 -6.23
C ALA A 140 2.24 -19.07 -5.85
N GLY A 141 1.33 -19.86 -5.25
CA GLY A 141 1.63 -21.20 -4.76
C GLY A 141 2.76 -21.21 -3.73
N GLY A 142 2.81 -20.19 -2.86
CA GLY A 142 3.78 -20.10 -1.77
C GLY A 142 5.21 -19.73 -2.19
N ARG A 143 5.44 -19.22 -3.42
CA ARG A 143 6.79 -19.06 -3.98
C ARG A 143 7.29 -17.63 -4.14
N ASN A 144 6.48 -16.61 -3.80
CA ASN A 144 6.83 -15.21 -4.07
C ASN A 144 7.37 -14.44 -2.87
N LEU A 145 6.76 -14.58 -1.71
CA LEU A 145 7.07 -13.78 -0.52
C LEU A 145 7.17 -14.62 0.76
N ARG A 146 7.72 -13.99 1.80
CA ARG A 146 7.65 -14.43 3.20
C ARG A 146 7.29 -13.25 4.08
N ILE A 147 6.48 -13.50 5.11
CA ILE A 147 6.29 -12.57 6.23
C ILE A 147 7.46 -12.78 7.19
N ILE A 148 8.16 -11.70 7.50
CA ILE A 148 9.40 -11.73 8.29
C ILE A 148 9.30 -10.97 9.60
N SER A 149 8.25 -10.16 9.82
CA SER A 149 7.97 -9.44 11.07
C SER A 149 6.53 -8.97 11.11
N GLY A 150 6.03 -8.67 12.32
CA GLY A 150 4.91 -7.76 12.52
C GLY A 150 5.33 -6.31 12.30
N SER A 151 4.38 -5.39 12.40
CA SER A 151 4.64 -3.96 12.38
C SER A 151 3.60 -3.19 13.19
N ALA A 152 2.30 -3.47 13.00
CA ALA A 152 1.24 -2.80 13.75
C ALA A 152 0.04 -3.71 14.03
N SER A 153 -0.64 -3.42 15.14
CA SER A 153 -1.96 -3.94 15.55
C SER A 153 -2.92 -2.78 15.80
N GLY A 154 -4.22 -2.98 15.63
CA GLY A 154 -5.25 -1.96 15.84
C GLY A 154 -5.31 -0.89 14.75
N GLY A 155 -5.95 0.23 15.06
CA GLY A 155 -6.05 1.39 14.15
C GLY A 155 -6.93 1.14 12.93
N VAL A 156 -8.02 0.36 13.08
CA VAL A 156 -9.03 0.16 12.05
C VAL A 156 -10.42 0.26 12.68
N SER A 157 -11.32 0.98 12.03
CA SER A 157 -12.68 1.18 12.52
C SER A 157 -13.71 1.22 11.40
N LEU A 158 -14.94 0.81 11.75
CA LEU A 158 -16.14 1.15 11.00
C LEU A 158 -16.63 2.52 11.50
N VAL A 159 -16.50 3.54 10.67
CA VAL A 159 -16.97 4.91 10.96
C VAL A 159 -18.13 5.23 10.05
N ALA A 160 -19.20 5.84 10.60
CA ALA A 160 -20.42 6.14 9.84
C ALA A 160 -21.00 7.53 10.15
N HIS A 161 -21.84 8.01 9.25
CA HIS A 161 -22.70 9.15 9.51
C HIS A 161 -23.73 8.80 10.58
N PRO A 162 -23.75 9.51 11.73
CA PRO A 162 -24.63 9.17 12.84
C PRO A 162 -26.14 9.24 12.49
N ASP A 163 -26.50 10.11 11.54
CA ASP A 163 -27.89 10.29 11.09
C ASP A 163 -28.33 9.24 10.04
N ARG A 164 -27.41 8.42 9.54
CA ARG A 164 -27.68 7.46 8.46
C ARG A 164 -27.52 6.01 8.89
N VAL A 165 -26.65 5.75 9.83
CA VAL A 165 -26.36 4.40 10.34
C VAL A 165 -26.45 4.43 11.85
N SER A 166 -27.42 3.70 12.39
CA SER A 166 -27.72 3.71 13.84
C SER A 166 -26.76 2.85 14.65
N GLY A 167 -26.17 1.81 14.06
CA GLY A 167 -25.24 0.88 14.73
C GLY A 167 -24.58 -0.08 13.75
N PRO A 168 -23.66 -0.95 14.23
CA PRO A 168 -22.89 -1.87 13.37
C PRO A 168 -23.78 -2.96 12.72
N ASP A 169 -25.02 -3.11 13.14
CA ASP A 169 -25.99 -4.04 12.56
C ASP A 169 -26.94 -3.37 11.54
N ASP A 170 -26.92 -2.03 11.43
CA ASP A 170 -27.76 -1.25 10.51
C ASP A 170 -27.04 -0.98 9.18
N LEU A 171 -26.58 -2.04 8.51
CA LEU A 171 -25.78 -1.92 7.29
C LEU A 171 -26.56 -2.29 6.01
N ARG A 172 -27.79 -2.81 6.13
CA ARG A 172 -28.64 -3.17 4.97
C ARG A 172 -28.97 -1.93 4.14
N GLY A 173 -28.70 -1.99 2.83
CA GLY A 173 -28.94 -0.89 1.88
C GLY A 173 -27.98 0.29 2.01
N LYS A 174 -26.94 0.19 2.87
CA LYS A 174 -25.95 1.26 3.04
C LYS A 174 -24.81 1.13 2.02
N ARG A 175 -24.20 2.28 1.71
CA ARG A 175 -23.01 2.40 0.88
C ARG A 175 -21.80 2.51 1.80
N ILE A 176 -20.93 1.50 1.79
CA ILE A 176 -19.84 1.39 2.75
C ILE A 176 -18.52 1.36 1.99
N ALA A 177 -17.59 2.26 2.31
CA ALA A 177 -16.30 2.32 1.66
C ALA A 177 -15.27 1.38 2.29
N THR A 178 -14.41 0.80 1.45
CA THR A 178 -13.16 0.12 1.79
C THR A 178 -12.05 0.59 0.86
N PRO A 179 -10.74 0.44 1.23
CA PRO A 179 -9.65 1.03 0.43
C PRO A 179 -9.49 0.44 -0.97
N GLN A 180 -9.58 -0.87 -1.11
CA GLN A 180 -9.38 -1.58 -2.38
C GLN A 180 -9.90 -3.02 -2.28
N LEU A 181 -10.32 -3.62 -3.39
CA LEU A 181 -10.72 -5.02 -3.48
C LEU A 181 -9.61 -5.94 -2.95
N GLY A 182 -9.97 -6.83 -2.02
CA GLY A 182 -9.04 -7.78 -1.40
C GLY A 182 -8.03 -7.16 -0.42
N ASN A 183 -8.16 -5.88 -0.09
CA ASN A 183 -7.46 -5.25 1.02
C ASN A 183 -7.98 -5.81 2.35
N THR A 184 -7.19 -5.67 3.43
CA THR A 184 -7.55 -6.21 4.76
C THR A 184 -8.91 -5.70 5.23
N GLN A 185 -9.20 -4.41 5.08
CA GLN A 185 -10.48 -3.80 5.46
C GLN A 185 -11.64 -4.27 4.57
N ASP A 186 -11.39 -4.56 3.31
CA ASP A 186 -12.40 -5.10 2.40
C ASP A 186 -12.82 -6.51 2.81
N VAL A 187 -11.84 -7.37 3.14
CA VAL A 187 -12.08 -8.71 3.70
C VAL A 187 -12.85 -8.62 5.01
N ALA A 188 -12.43 -7.74 5.92
CA ALA A 188 -13.06 -7.58 7.23
C ALA A 188 -14.53 -7.15 7.10
N LEU A 189 -14.83 -6.16 6.25
CA LEU A 189 -16.20 -5.72 6.00
C LEU A 189 -17.05 -6.82 5.36
N LEU A 190 -16.58 -7.47 4.31
CA LEU A 190 -17.34 -8.52 3.62
C LEU A 190 -17.64 -9.69 4.56
N HIS A 191 -16.67 -10.08 5.38
CA HIS A 191 -16.87 -11.09 6.41
C HIS A 191 -17.90 -10.65 7.45
N HIS A 192 -17.80 -9.42 7.96
CA HIS A 192 -18.76 -8.86 8.92
C HIS A 192 -20.18 -8.81 8.34
N LEU A 193 -20.35 -8.37 7.09
CA LEU A 193 -21.65 -8.38 6.41
C LEU A 193 -22.21 -9.79 6.29
N ALA A 194 -21.39 -10.77 5.93
CA ALA A 194 -21.81 -12.18 5.85
C ALA A 194 -22.24 -12.74 7.21
N GLU A 195 -21.54 -12.43 8.30
CA GLU A 195 -21.92 -12.82 9.67
C GLU A 195 -23.26 -12.20 10.11
N LYS A 196 -23.59 -11.00 9.60
CA LYS A 196 -24.92 -10.35 9.80
C LYS A 196 -25.99 -10.85 8.84
N GLY A 197 -25.71 -11.86 8.02
CA GLY A 197 -26.63 -12.42 7.04
C GLY A 197 -26.92 -11.50 5.86
N LEU A 198 -26.04 -10.54 5.56
CA LEU A 198 -26.11 -9.65 4.42
C LEU A 198 -25.25 -10.21 3.28
N ARG A 199 -25.90 -10.54 2.16
CA ARG A 199 -25.21 -11.08 0.98
C ARG A 199 -24.74 -9.93 0.10
N VAL A 200 -23.45 -9.93 -0.17
CA VAL A 200 -22.75 -9.00 -1.09
C VAL A 200 -21.88 -9.83 -2.00
N ASP A 201 -21.91 -9.56 -3.29
CA ASP A 201 -20.99 -10.16 -4.24
C ASP A 201 -19.58 -9.63 -3.97
N PRO A 202 -18.59 -10.51 -3.70
CA PRO A 202 -17.27 -10.09 -3.23
C PRO A 202 -16.46 -9.32 -4.29
N ASP A 203 -16.71 -9.56 -5.58
CA ASP A 203 -15.98 -8.91 -6.67
C ASP A 203 -16.58 -7.55 -7.02
N SER A 204 -17.88 -7.49 -7.27
CA SER A 204 -18.57 -6.26 -7.64
C SER A 204 -18.85 -5.34 -6.45
N GLY A 205 -19.03 -5.88 -5.24
CA GLY A 205 -19.48 -5.14 -4.06
C GLY A 205 -20.97 -4.86 -4.02
N GLU A 206 -21.73 -5.39 -4.99
CA GLU A 206 -23.18 -5.21 -5.07
C GLU A 206 -23.92 -6.26 -4.23
N GLY A 207 -25.04 -5.87 -3.62
CA GLY A 207 -25.87 -6.80 -2.84
C GLY A 207 -26.82 -6.15 -1.88
N GLU A 208 -27.04 -6.76 -0.71
CA GLU A 208 -27.91 -6.25 0.34
C GLU A 208 -27.31 -5.03 1.09
N ALA A 209 -26.02 -4.79 0.92
CA ALA A 209 -25.31 -3.54 1.13
C ALA A 209 -24.43 -3.30 -0.10
N THR A 210 -23.95 -2.08 -0.32
CA THR A 210 -23.04 -1.77 -1.42
C THR A 210 -21.64 -1.47 -0.86
N VAL A 211 -20.64 -2.24 -1.26
CA VAL A 211 -19.24 -2.03 -0.88
C VAL A 211 -18.53 -1.27 -1.99
N LEU A 212 -18.08 -0.06 -1.68
CA LEU A 212 -17.39 0.84 -2.62
C LEU A 212 -15.89 0.84 -2.31
N ARG A 213 -15.06 0.47 -3.30
CA ARG A 213 -13.60 0.47 -3.15
C ARG A 213 -13.07 1.86 -3.49
N ILE A 214 -12.79 2.66 -2.46
CA ILE A 214 -12.40 4.07 -2.54
C ILE A 214 -11.07 4.25 -1.82
N ASP A 215 -10.07 4.81 -2.52
CA ASP A 215 -8.75 5.09 -1.93
C ASP A 215 -8.90 5.89 -0.61
N ASN A 216 -8.08 5.55 0.39
CA ASN A 216 -8.09 6.19 1.70
C ASN A 216 -7.96 7.73 1.64
N LYS A 217 -7.23 8.26 0.64
CA LYS A 217 -7.06 9.71 0.44
C LYS A 217 -8.34 10.39 -0.04
N GLU A 218 -9.20 9.65 -0.75
CA GLU A 218 -10.46 10.15 -1.32
C GLU A 218 -11.64 9.93 -0.38
N THR A 219 -11.60 8.89 0.45
CA THR A 219 -12.69 8.50 1.36
C THR A 219 -13.22 9.66 2.20
N PRO A 220 -12.39 10.56 2.81
CA PRO A 220 -12.92 11.70 3.57
C PRO A 220 -13.72 12.69 2.73
N ALA A 221 -13.43 12.84 1.44
CA ALA A 221 -14.19 13.70 0.56
C ALA A 221 -15.54 13.08 0.18
N PHE A 222 -15.59 11.76 -0.08
CA PHE A 222 -16.83 11.03 -0.32
C PHE A 222 -17.74 11.03 0.91
N PHE A 223 -17.18 10.83 2.09
CA PHE A 223 -17.91 10.88 3.35
C PHE A 223 -18.54 12.26 3.56
N ARG A 224 -17.76 13.34 3.47
CA ARG A 224 -18.24 14.71 3.67
C ARG A 224 -19.37 15.11 2.71
N ARG A 225 -19.35 14.63 1.45
CA ARG A 225 -20.45 14.87 0.48
C ARG A 225 -21.68 13.98 0.73
N GLY A 226 -21.53 12.96 1.58
CA GLY A 226 -22.59 11.97 1.80
C GLY A 226 -22.75 10.98 0.65
N ASP A 227 -21.71 10.78 -0.16
CA ASP A 227 -21.69 9.77 -1.23
C ASP A 227 -21.57 8.36 -0.67
N ILE A 228 -21.07 8.21 0.55
CA ILE A 228 -21.02 6.98 1.35
C ILE A 228 -21.72 7.20 2.70
N ASP A 229 -22.23 6.14 3.28
CA ASP A 229 -22.95 6.17 4.56
C ASP A 229 -22.04 5.74 5.72
N ALA A 230 -21.06 4.90 5.43
CA ALA A 230 -20.04 4.44 6.36
C ALA A 230 -18.73 4.08 5.62
N ALA A 231 -17.66 3.84 6.38
CA ALA A 231 -16.40 3.32 5.85
C ALA A 231 -15.70 2.42 6.88
N TRP A 232 -15.15 1.29 6.40
CA TRP A 232 -14.25 0.44 7.18
C TRP A 232 -12.83 0.75 6.76
N VAL A 233 -12.13 1.52 7.58
CA VAL A 233 -10.89 2.20 7.15
C VAL A 233 -9.82 2.19 8.24
N PRO A 234 -8.53 2.24 7.84
CA PRO A 234 -7.42 2.35 8.76
C PRO A 234 -7.17 3.81 9.18
N GLU A 235 -6.37 3.99 10.25
CA GLU A 235 -5.83 5.30 10.62
C GLU A 235 -4.79 5.82 9.60
N PRO A 236 -4.80 7.11 9.26
CA PRO A 236 -5.54 8.20 9.91
C PRO A 236 -6.95 8.46 9.34
N THR A 237 -7.40 7.67 8.36
CA THR A 237 -8.70 7.91 7.69
C THR A 237 -9.85 7.83 8.68
N ALA A 238 -9.84 6.87 9.61
CA ALA A 238 -10.88 6.75 10.64
C ALA A 238 -10.99 8.03 11.47
N SER A 239 -9.88 8.57 11.97
CA SER A 239 -9.83 9.84 12.72
C SER A 239 -10.21 11.05 11.85
N GLN A 240 -9.90 11.05 10.55
CA GLN A 240 -10.37 12.10 9.63
C GLN A 240 -11.88 12.10 9.46
N LEU A 241 -12.51 10.92 9.41
CA LEU A 241 -13.96 10.81 9.33
C LEU A 241 -14.64 11.24 10.64
N THR A 242 -14.07 10.89 11.80
CA THR A 242 -14.59 11.33 13.10
C THR A 242 -14.46 12.83 13.29
N ALA A 243 -13.36 13.44 12.85
CA ALA A 243 -13.18 14.90 12.84
C ALA A 243 -14.19 15.63 11.91
N GLN A 244 -14.81 14.90 10.96
CA GLN A 244 -15.88 15.40 10.10
C GLN A 244 -17.29 15.14 10.66
N GLY A 245 -17.42 14.70 11.92
CA GLY A 245 -18.68 14.37 12.58
C GLY A 245 -19.12 12.92 12.43
N GLY A 246 -18.27 12.06 11.90
CA GLY A 246 -18.49 10.62 11.88
C GLY A 246 -18.46 10.02 13.28
N ARG A 247 -19.18 8.92 13.47
CA ARG A 247 -19.18 8.13 14.71
C ARG A 247 -18.52 6.77 14.45
N VAL A 248 -17.59 6.38 15.30
CA VAL A 248 -17.08 5.00 15.34
C VAL A 248 -18.23 4.10 15.80
N LEU A 249 -18.63 3.18 14.93
CA LEU A 249 -19.65 2.16 15.24
C LEU A 249 -19.01 0.90 15.79
N LEU A 250 -17.78 0.59 15.37
CA LEU A 250 -17.03 -0.57 15.73
C LEU A 250 -15.53 -0.27 15.64
N ASP A 251 -14.80 -0.50 16.69
CA ASP A 251 -13.34 -0.65 16.64
C ASP A 251 -13.04 -2.11 16.28
N GLU A 252 -12.24 -2.37 15.27
CA GLU A 252 -11.96 -3.75 14.84
C GLU A 252 -11.29 -4.58 15.94
N ARG A 253 -10.62 -3.95 16.90
CA ARG A 253 -10.08 -4.62 18.11
C ARG A 253 -11.15 -5.37 18.89
N ASP A 254 -12.39 -4.88 18.91
CA ASP A 254 -13.50 -5.50 19.64
C ASP A 254 -13.93 -6.87 19.06
N LEU A 255 -13.49 -7.18 17.82
CA LEU A 255 -13.75 -8.46 17.15
C LEU A 255 -12.67 -9.52 17.43
N TRP A 256 -11.60 -9.15 18.15
CA TRP A 256 -10.44 -10.00 18.35
C TRP A 256 -10.19 -10.28 19.84
N GLU A 257 -9.74 -11.50 20.11
CA GLU A 257 -9.33 -11.89 21.45
C GLU A 257 -8.21 -10.97 21.96
N ASP A 258 -8.31 -10.51 23.19
CA ASP A 258 -7.40 -9.52 23.81
C ASP A 258 -7.26 -8.19 23.04
N GLY A 259 -8.15 -7.90 22.10
CA GLY A 259 -8.13 -6.68 21.30
C GLY A 259 -6.93 -6.58 20.35
N ARG A 260 -6.22 -7.67 20.09
CA ARG A 260 -4.99 -7.67 19.29
C ARG A 260 -5.14 -8.52 18.03
N HIS A 261 -4.82 -7.93 16.90
CA HIS A 261 -4.75 -8.59 15.59
C HIS A 261 -3.72 -7.89 14.71
N VAL A 262 -3.09 -8.65 13.83
CA VAL A 262 -2.14 -8.06 12.90
C VAL A 262 -2.87 -7.20 11.86
N ILE A 263 -2.42 -5.95 11.70
CA ILE A 263 -2.93 -5.05 10.64
C ILE A 263 -1.87 -4.70 9.61
N THR A 264 -0.61 -4.68 10.02
CA THR A 264 0.53 -4.47 9.13
C THR A 264 1.62 -5.47 9.41
N THR A 265 2.09 -6.15 8.38
CA THR A 265 3.22 -7.08 8.40
C THR A 265 4.36 -6.56 7.53
N MET A 266 5.59 -6.95 7.85
CA MET A 266 6.74 -6.80 6.95
C MET A 266 6.88 -8.07 6.11
N VAL A 267 6.88 -7.92 4.79
CA VAL A 267 7.08 -9.00 3.83
C VAL A 267 8.36 -8.78 3.02
N VAL A 268 8.96 -9.86 2.58
CA VAL A 268 10.15 -9.84 1.70
C VAL A 268 9.92 -10.76 0.51
N SER A 269 10.44 -10.40 -0.67
CA SER A 269 10.46 -11.35 -1.78
C SER A 269 11.39 -12.53 -1.46
N GLN A 270 10.94 -13.77 -1.73
CA GLN A 270 11.77 -14.95 -1.44
C GLN A 270 13.10 -14.92 -2.18
N ARG A 271 13.10 -14.36 -3.40
CA ARG A 271 14.30 -14.18 -4.19
C ARG A 271 15.31 -13.27 -3.50
N PHE A 272 14.86 -12.16 -2.91
CA PHE A 272 15.71 -11.22 -2.20
C PHE A 272 16.20 -11.82 -0.89
N LEU A 273 15.32 -12.46 -0.12
CA LEU A 273 15.69 -13.15 1.13
C LEU A 273 16.76 -14.22 0.92
N ALA A 274 16.64 -15.00 -0.16
CA ALA A 274 17.62 -16.05 -0.47
C ALA A 274 18.99 -15.51 -0.92
N ARG A 275 19.03 -14.33 -1.56
CA ARG A 275 20.27 -13.76 -2.11
C ARG A 275 20.98 -12.80 -1.16
N HIS A 276 20.21 -12.12 -0.31
CA HIS A 276 20.68 -11.01 0.53
C HIS A 276 20.12 -11.11 1.95
N PRO A 277 20.27 -12.26 2.65
CA PRO A 277 19.74 -12.44 4.01
C PRO A 277 20.32 -11.42 5.01
N GLU A 278 21.57 -11.00 4.82
CA GLU A 278 22.23 -9.98 5.65
C GLU A 278 21.59 -8.59 5.48
N ALA A 279 21.15 -8.24 4.29
CA ALA A 279 20.42 -6.99 4.06
C ALA A 279 19.00 -7.04 4.68
N VAL A 280 18.34 -8.19 4.60
CA VAL A 280 17.05 -8.42 5.27
C VAL A 280 17.21 -8.32 6.79
N GLU A 281 18.25 -8.92 7.36
CA GLU A 281 18.56 -8.82 8.79
C GLU A 281 18.84 -7.37 9.22
N ALA A 282 19.55 -6.60 8.40
CA ALA A 282 19.81 -5.18 8.66
C ALA A 282 18.51 -4.36 8.67
N VAL A 283 17.60 -4.59 7.71
CA VAL A 283 16.29 -3.93 7.71
C VAL A 283 15.46 -4.33 8.92
N LEU A 284 15.46 -5.60 9.32
CA LEU A 284 14.80 -6.07 10.55
C LEU A 284 15.38 -5.39 11.79
N ARG A 285 16.70 -5.24 11.89
CA ARG A 285 17.33 -4.49 12.98
C ARG A 285 16.87 -3.03 13.02
N GLY A 286 16.78 -2.39 11.87
CA GLY A 286 16.23 -1.05 11.72
C GLY A 286 14.77 -0.96 12.18
N SER A 287 13.95 -1.94 11.80
CA SER A 287 12.54 -2.02 12.18
C SER A 287 12.34 -2.18 13.69
N VAL A 288 13.06 -3.14 14.31
CA VAL A 288 13.01 -3.36 15.77
C VAL A 288 13.49 -2.12 16.54
N LYS A 289 14.50 -1.39 16.02
CA LYS A 289 14.95 -0.12 16.60
C LYS A 289 13.91 0.98 16.45
N ALA A 290 13.25 1.06 15.30
CA ALA A 290 12.18 2.04 15.06
C ALA A 290 11.00 1.79 16.02
N ASN A 291 10.54 0.55 16.18
CA ASN A 291 9.47 0.21 17.11
C ASN A 291 9.83 0.55 18.56
N ALA A 292 11.05 0.21 19.00
CA ALA A 292 11.51 0.56 20.33
C ALA A 292 11.60 2.08 20.53
N TRP A 293 12.04 2.82 19.52
CA TRP A 293 12.12 4.28 19.57
C TRP A 293 10.73 4.93 19.60
N ILE A 294 9.79 4.47 18.80
CA ILE A 294 8.39 4.93 18.80
C ILE A 294 7.79 4.76 20.20
N GLY A 295 7.99 3.60 20.84
CA GLY A 295 7.48 3.34 22.18
C GLY A 295 8.14 4.15 23.30
N SER A 296 9.43 4.52 23.15
CA SER A 296 10.18 5.27 24.18
C SER A 296 10.15 6.79 23.97
N HIS A 297 9.78 7.27 22.76
CA HIS A 297 9.75 8.70 22.39
C HIS A 297 8.44 9.02 21.66
N PRO A 298 7.28 8.86 22.30
CA PRO A 298 5.98 8.95 21.62
C PRO A 298 5.71 10.33 20.99
N GLU A 299 6.14 11.41 21.62
CA GLU A 299 5.93 12.77 21.10
C GLU A 299 6.78 13.03 19.84
N GLU A 300 8.06 12.67 19.91
CA GLU A 300 8.97 12.81 18.76
C GLU A 300 8.59 11.86 17.63
N ALA A 301 8.12 10.67 17.97
CA ALA A 301 7.65 9.69 16.99
C ALA A 301 6.39 10.19 16.25
N ARG A 302 5.45 10.79 16.98
CA ARG A 302 4.26 11.43 16.42
C ARG A 302 4.62 12.56 15.47
N ALA A 303 5.53 13.45 15.88
CA ALA A 303 6.02 14.55 15.06
C ALA A 303 6.75 14.05 13.80
N SER A 304 7.60 13.03 13.96
CA SER A 304 8.32 12.37 12.85
C SER A 304 7.34 11.73 11.87
N LEU A 305 6.39 10.95 12.37
CA LEU A 305 5.34 10.32 11.56
C LEU A 305 4.55 11.37 10.77
N ASN A 306 4.10 12.46 11.42
CA ASN A 306 3.34 13.51 10.76
C ASN A 306 4.13 14.18 9.63
N THR A 307 5.41 14.46 9.87
CA THR A 307 6.28 15.01 8.81
C THR A 307 6.50 14.01 7.66
N ALA A 308 6.58 12.70 7.95
CA ALA A 308 6.67 11.68 6.92
C ALA A 308 5.37 11.62 6.08
N LEU A 309 4.21 11.66 6.74
CA LEU A 309 2.91 11.70 6.08
C LEU A 309 2.73 12.96 5.22
N GLU A 310 3.14 14.14 5.71
CA GLU A 310 3.10 15.39 4.95
C GLU A 310 3.91 15.28 3.65
N ARG A 311 5.12 14.74 3.71
CA ARG A 311 5.97 14.54 2.52
C ARG A 311 5.34 13.61 1.48
N GLN A 312 4.52 12.63 1.90
CA GLN A 312 3.88 11.65 1.01
C GLN A 312 2.46 12.06 0.59
N GLY A 313 1.78 12.85 1.41
CA GLY A 313 0.38 13.26 1.19
C GLY A 313 0.15 14.73 0.88
N GLY A 314 1.16 15.57 1.06
CA GLY A 314 1.13 17.02 0.75
C GLY A 314 0.62 17.91 1.88
N LYS A 315 0.12 17.37 3.02
CA LYS A 315 -0.28 18.16 4.19
C LYS A 315 -0.04 17.38 5.48
N ALA A 316 0.45 18.08 6.51
CA ALA A 316 0.49 17.56 7.86
C ALA A 316 -0.94 17.34 8.39
N LEU A 317 -1.12 16.29 9.19
CA LEU A 317 -2.38 16.04 9.89
C LEU A 317 -2.50 16.99 11.07
N PRO A 318 -3.67 17.60 11.30
CA PRO A 318 -3.88 18.42 12.49
C PRO A 318 -3.98 17.52 13.75
N PRO A 319 -3.70 18.08 14.95
CA PRO A 319 -3.65 17.30 16.19
C PRO A 319 -4.92 16.48 16.47
N GLU A 320 -6.10 17.04 16.19
CA GLU A 320 -7.40 16.35 16.37
C GLU A 320 -7.57 15.08 15.52
N VAL A 321 -6.74 14.90 14.51
CA VAL A 321 -6.69 13.69 13.67
C VAL A 321 -5.48 12.82 14.05
N LEU A 322 -4.31 13.45 14.20
CA LEU A 322 -3.06 12.72 14.40
C LEU A 322 -3.01 12.04 15.78
N ASP A 323 -3.45 12.73 16.83
CA ASP A 323 -3.33 12.23 18.20
C ASP A 323 -4.15 10.96 18.40
N PRO A 324 -5.47 10.93 18.13
CA PRO A 324 -6.23 9.69 18.25
C PRO A 324 -5.76 8.61 17.26
N ALA A 325 -5.35 8.99 16.05
CA ALA A 325 -4.84 8.02 15.08
C ALA A 325 -3.58 7.29 15.57
N PHE A 326 -2.68 8.01 16.24
CA PHE A 326 -1.46 7.45 16.80
C PHE A 326 -1.74 6.60 18.05
N GLU A 327 -2.71 6.99 18.88
CA GLU A 327 -3.12 6.26 20.09
C GLU A 327 -3.88 4.96 19.75
N ASN A 328 -4.53 4.90 18.59
CA ASN A 328 -5.29 3.73 18.16
C ASN A 328 -4.42 2.59 17.63
N ILE A 329 -3.12 2.79 17.43
CA ILE A 329 -2.21 1.75 16.96
C ILE A 329 -1.28 1.26 18.06
N GLU A 330 -0.87 0.00 17.97
CA GLU A 330 0.25 -0.59 18.70
C GLU A 330 1.33 -1.00 17.69
N VAL A 331 2.54 -0.41 17.75
CA VAL A 331 3.67 -0.90 16.96
C VAL A 331 4.29 -2.11 17.64
N LEU A 332 4.62 -3.15 16.87
CA LEU A 332 5.10 -4.41 17.43
C LEU A 332 5.95 -5.20 16.42
N ASP A 333 6.86 -6.03 16.95
CA ASP A 333 7.68 -6.94 16.15
C ASP A 333 6.99 -8.31 15.96
N ASP A 334 6.09 -8.69 16.88
CA ASP A 334 5.33 -9.95 16.81
C ASP A 334 4.34 -9.91 15.64
N PRO A 335 4.41 -10.85 14.70
CA PRO A 335 3.49 -10.88 13.57
C PRO A 335 2.08 -11.34 13.92
N LEU A 336 1.78 -11.68 15.19
CA LEU A 336 0.48 -12.19 15.64
C LEU A 336 -0.08 -13.29 14.70
N ALA A 337 0.75 -14.29 14.40
CA ALA A 337 0.53 -15.24 13.30
C ALA A 337 -0.82 -16.00 13.38
N ALA A 338 -1.32 -16.28 14.59
CA ALA A 338 -2.63 -16.91 14.78
C ALA A 338 -3.78 -16.03 14.24
N THR A 339 -3.66 -14.71 14.36
CA THR A 339 -4.68 -13.78 13.84
C THR A 339 -4.65 -13.67 12.32
N LEU A 340 -3.48 -13.81 11.68
CA LEU A 340 -3.38 -13.90 10.22
C LEU A 340 -4.11 -15.14 9.69
N ALA A 341 -3.98 -16.28 10.35
CA ALA A 341 -4.70 -17.50 9.94
C ALA A 341 -6.22 -17.27 9.98
N ARG A 342 -6.75 -16.63 11.04
CA ARG A 342 -8.18 -16.28 11.13
C ARG A 342 -8.60 -15.29 10.05
N GLN A 343 -7.77 -14.29 9.74
CA GLN A 343 -8.06 -13.36 8.63
C GLN A 343 -8.11 -14.06 7.26
N ALA A 344 -7.28 -15.08 7.06
CA ALA A 344 -7.35 -15.92 5.86
C ALA A 344 -8.65 -16.73 5.79
N GLU A 345 -9.14 -17.26 6.92
CA GLU A 345 -10.46 -17.90 7.02
C GLU A 345 -11.60 -16.90 6.74
N HIS A 346 -11.48 -15.64 7.22
CA HIS A 346 -12.44 -14.58 6.90
C HIS A 346 -12.48 -14.30 5.39
N ALA A 347 -11.33 -14.27 4.70
CA ALA A 347 -11.25 -14.08 3.25
C ALA A 347 -11.88 -15.26 2.49
N GLU A 348 -11.70 -16.49 2.96
CA GLU A 348 -12.34 -17.70 2.41
C GLU A 348 -13.87 -17.61 2.56
N ARG A 349 -14.36 -17.31 3.75
CA ARG A 349 -15.81 -17.16 4.03
C ARG A 349 -16.45 -16.02 3.25
N ALA A 350 -15.71 -14.94 3.02
CA ALA A 350 -16.13 -13.81 2.20
C ALA A 350 -16.11 -14.11 0.70
N GLY A 351 -15.63 -15.28 0.26
CA GLY A 351 -15.55 -15.65 -1.15
C GLY A 351 -14.42 -14.99 -1.94
N LEU A 352 -13.48 -14.32 -1.25
CA LEU A 352 -12.33 -13.63 -1.87
C LEU A 352 -11.11 -14.56 -2.07
N LEU A 353 -11.11 -15.71 -1.43
CA LEU A 353 -10.01 -16.64 -1.44
C LEU A 353 -10.53 -18.08 -1.42
N GLU A 354 -9.98 -18.94 -2.25
CA GLU A 354 -10.15 -20.38 -2.09
C GLU A 354 -9.32 -20.84 -0.86
N LYS A 355 -9.62 -22.01 -0.30
CA LYS A 355 -8.97 -22.55 0.91
C LYS A 355 -7.44 -22.38 0.85
N PRO A 356 -6.86 -21.47 1.64
CA PRO A 356 -5.43 -21.15 1.56
C PRO A 356 -4.57 -22.20 2.25
N ASP A 357 -3.47 -22.61 1.62
CA ASP A 357 -2.38 -23.30 2.31
C ASP A 357 -1.34 -22.26 2.73
N LEU A 358 -1.30 -21.95 4.02
CA LEU A 358 -0.42 -20.94 4.58
C LEU A 358 0.91 -21.51 5.11
N ARG A 359 1.17 -22.81 4.97
CA ARG A 359 2.43 -23.42 5.42
C ARG A 359 3.61 -22.76 4.71
N GLY A 360 4.56 -22.28 5.50
CA GLY A 360 5.74 -21.58 5.02
C GLY A 360 5.53 -20.11 4.66
N ILE A 361 4.37 -19.49 4.95
CA ILE A 361 4.18 -18.05 4.72
C ILE A 361 5.12 -17.20 5.58
N TYR A 362 5.52 -17.71 6.77
CA TYR A 362 6.45 -17.05 7.68
C TYR A 362 7.88 -17.56 7.53
N ASP A 363 8.83 -16.63 7.64
CA ASP A 363 10.25 -16.92 7.96
C ASP A 363 10.72 -15.95 9.05
N LEU A 364 10.63 -16.37 10.30
CA LEU A 364 10.96 -15.54 11.46
C LEU A 364 12.38 -15.79 12.00
N ARG A 365 13.22 -16.56 11.31
CA ARG A 365 14.56 -16.92 11.78
C ARG A 365 15.44 -15.69 12.00
N LEU A 366 15.47 -14.76 11.05
CA LEU A 366 16.27 -13.55 11.15
C LEU A 366 15.71 -12.58 12.19
N LEU A 367 14.39 -12.42 12.27
CA LEU A 367 13.75 -11.60 13.32
C LEU A 367 14.09 -12.16 14.71
N ASN A 368 13.92 -13.45 14.92
CA ASN A 368 14.21 -14.10 16.20
C ASN A 368 15.69 -14.00 16.59
N LYS A 369 16.60 -13.96 15.62
CA LYS A 369 18.02 -13.67 15.86
C LYS A 369 18.19 -12.22 16.35
N VAL A 370 17.61 -11.25 15.65
CA VAL A 370 17.69 -9.83 16.02
C VAL A 370 17.06 -9.56 17.41
N LEU A 371 15.92 -10.18 17.72
CA LEU A 371 15.28 -10.07 19.03
C LEU A 371 16.17 -10.67 20.14
N ALA A 372 16.78 -11.82 19.90
CA ALA A 372 17.68 -12.45 20.87
C ALA A 372 18.93 -11.58 21.17
N GLU A 373 19.51 -10.91 20.17
CA GLU A 373 20.60 -9.94 20.33
C GLU A 373 20.24 -8.78 21.27
N ARG A 374 18.94 -8.48 21.40
CA ARG A 374 18.41 -7.43 22.28
C ARG A 374 17.86 -7.97 23.62
N GLY A 375 17.98 -9.26 23.88
CA GLY A 375 17.39 -9.90 25.06
C GLY A 375 15.86 -9.96 25.05
N ALA A 376 15.23 -9.73 23.87
CA ALA A 376 13.78 -9.80 23.72
C ALA A 376 13.30 -11.24 23.49
N ARG A 377 12.02 -11.49 23.76
CA ARG A 377 11.41 -12.81 23.54
C ARG A 377 11.33 -13.14 22.05
N LYS A 378 11.52 -14.41 21.73
CA LYS A 378 11.23 -14.93 20.38
C LYS A 378 9.73 -14.86 20.11
N VAL A 379 9.40 -14.57 18.85
CA VAL A 379 8.02 -14.59 18.32
C VAL A 379 7.74 -15.89 17.58
N SER A 380 6.46 -16.27 17.51
CA SER A 380 6.00 -17.54 16.96
C SER A 380 5.31 -17.35 15.60
N ALA A 381 5.54 -18.29 14.70
CA ALA A 381 4.79 -18.42 13.45
C ALA A 381 3.47 -19.18 13.62
N ALA A 382 3.10 -19.61 14.82
CA ALA A 382 1.91 -20.42 15.10
C ALA A 382 1.78 -21.67 14.18
N GLY A 383 2.91 -22.29 13.81
CA GLY A 383 2.93 -23.47 12.93
C GLY A 383 2.80 -23.14 11.42
N LEU A 384 2.89 -21.87 11.03
CA LEU A 384 2.80 -21.42 9.65
C LEU A 384 4.17 -21.19 8.98
N ASP A 385 5.25 -21.55 9.63
CA ASP A 385 6.62 -21.57 9.09
C ASP A 385 6.92 -22.84 8.30
N THR A 386 8.11 -22.90 7.71
CA THR A 386 8.53 -24.05 6.89
C THR A 386 8.96 -25.27 7.69
N GLY A 387 8.97 -25.22 9.05
CA GLY A 387 9.45 -26.31 9.90
C GLY A 387 10.97 -26.37 9.95
#